data_22ae71e88f1237f3220e6acca8e26142
#
_entry.id   22ae71e88f1237f3220e6acca8e26142
#
_cell.length_a   1.000
_cell.length_b   1.000
_cell.length_c   1.000
_cell.angle_alpha   90.00
_cell.angle_beta   90.00
_cell.angle_gamma   90.00
#
_symmetry.space_group_name_H-M   'P 1'
#
loop_
_entity.id
_entity.type
_entity.pdbx_description
1 polymer ?
#
loop_
_entity_poly.entity_id
_entity_poly.type
_entity_poly.pdbx_seq_one_letter_code
_entity_poly.pdbx_strand_id
1 'polypeptide(L)'
;MRTTIAYKKHSAGILYIILTFVGVMMLISAITEKILPLGIMGALLTIISTVLSIRFLSLPSDIVVLSEDGTLILPKGVTVSLESISDVSYRRASAKGIQYRWGSITLSTYYGSYKCGFVSDCEDVAKQITQMVFEAKQKAKEGSK
;
A
#
# COMPACT_ATOMS: atom_id res chain seq x y z
N MET A 1 11.33 17.92 11.94
CA MET A 1 9.92 17.38 12.10
C MET A 1 9.65 16.36 11.01
N ARG A 2 9.09 15.21 11.32
CA ARG A 2 8.69 14.22 10.28
C ARG A 2 7.23 14.46 9.94
N THR A 3 6.90 14.58 8.67
CA THR A 3 5.51 14.80 8.22
C THR A 3 5.03 13.58 7.46
N THR A 4 3.95 12.95 7.92
CA THR A 4 3.35 11.82 7.22
C THR A 4 2.56 12.33 6.03
N ILE A 5 2.89 11.85 4.84
CA ILE A 5 2.23 12.22 3.57
C ILE A 5 1.16 11.20 3.21
N ALA A 6 1.41 9.91 3.47
CA ALA A 6 0.51 8.84 3.08
C ALA A 6 0.21 7.89 4.23
N TYR A 7 -1.07 7.62 4.42
CA TYR A 7 -1.59 6.73 5.44
C TYR A 7 -2.08 5.42 4.84
N LYS A 8 -1.98 4.36 5.63
CA LYS A 8 -2.51 3.04 5.31
C LYS A 8 -4.04 3.02 5.38
N LYS A 9 -4.69 2.40 4.38
CA LYS A 9 -6.14 2.23 4.38
C LYS A 9 -6.56 1.06 5.25
N HIS A 10 -6.99 1.34 6.48
CA HIS A 10 -7.38 0.34 7.49
C HIS A 10 -8.54 -0.57 7.05
N SER A 11 -9.49 -0.07 6.25
CA SER A 11 -10.65 -0.86 5.80
C SER A 11 -10.27 -2.09 4.96
N ALA A 12 -9.12 -2.08 4.27
CA ALA A 12 -8.65 -3.25 3.52
C ALA A 12 -8.26 -4.40 4.47
N GLY A 13 -7.67 -4.08 5.63
CA GLY A 13 -7.31 -5.09 6.63
C GLY A 13 -8.53 -5.75 7.27
N ILE A 14 -9.58 -4.98 7.54
CA ILE A 14 -10.84 -5.49 8.09
C ILE A 14 -11.45 -6.53 7.15
N LEU A 15 -11.43 -6.27 5.84
CA LEU A 15 -11.94 -7.20 4.83
C LEU A 15 -11.22 -8.56 4.89
N TYR A 16 -9.89 -8.57 5.01
CA TYR A 16 -9.13 -9.82 5.09
C TYR A 16 -9.42 -10.59 6.37
N ILE A 17 -9.62 -9.91 7.50
CA ILE A 17 -10.01 -10.55 8.76
C ILE A 17 -11.39 -11.21 8.63
N ILE A 18 -12.36 -10.52 8.03
CA ILE A 18 -13.70 -11.08 7.78
C ILE A 18 -13.61 -12.31 6.87
N LEU A 19 -12.84 -12.24 5.78
CA LEU A 19 -12.64 -13.39 4.87
C LEU A 19 -12.00 -14.59 5.57
N THR A 20 -11.06 -14.35 6.47
CA THR A 20 -10.46 -15.42 7.29
C THR A 20 -11.52 -16.09 8.16
N PHE A 21 -12.35 -15.29 8.82
CA PHE A 21 -13.44 -15.82 9.64
C PHE A 21 -14.45 -16.64 8.85
N VAL A 22 -14.86 -16.16 7.66
CA VAL A 22 -15.75 -16.90 6.75
C VAL A 22 -15.11 -18.23 6.31
N GLY A 23 -13.82 -18.24 5.98
CA GLY A 23 -13.10 -19.46 5.61
C GLY A 23 -13.08 -20.50 6.74
N VAL A 24 -12.86 -20.06 7.99
CA VAL A 24 -12.91 -20.93 9.16
C VAL A 24 -14.32 -21.50 9.37
N MET A 25 -15.36 -20.69 9.23
CA MET A 25 -16.73 -21.15 9.35
C MET A 25 -17.08 -22.20 8.29
N MET A 26 -16.61 -22.02 7.05
CA MET A 26 -16.76 -23.02 5.97
C MET A 26 -16.07 -24.35 6.31
N LEU A 27 -14.88 -24.30 6.92
CA LEU A 27 -14.17 -25.49 7.39
C LEU A 27 -14.95 -26.25 8.46
N ILE A 28 -15.48 -25.54 9.45
CA ILE A 28 -16.28 -26.14 10.52
C ILE A 28 -17.52 -26.82 9.91
N SER A 29 -18.26 -26.14 9.03
CA SER A 29 -19.42 -26.71 8.35
C SER A 29 -19.06 -27.92 7.49
N ALA A 30 -17.93 -27.88 6.80
CA ALA A 30 -17.47 -29.00 5.99
C ALA A 30 -17.18 -30.28 6.79
N ILE A 31 -16.65 -30.11 8.01
CA ILE A 31 -16.38 -31.23 8.94
C ILE A 31 -17.69 -31.81 9.47
N THR A 32 -18.63 -30.96 9.88
CA THR A 32 -19.91 -31.40 10.43
C THR A 32 -20.80 -32.10 9.40
N GLU A 33 -20.83 -31.56 8.19
CA GLU A 33 -21.68 -32.08 7.10
C GLU A 33 -20.96 -33.08 6.19
N LYS A 34 -19.68 -33.36 6.42
CA LYS A 34 -18.80 -34.25 5.64
C LYS A 34 -18.74 -33.89 4.14
N ILE A 35 -18.81 -32.60 3.81
CA ILE A 35 -18.78 -32.09 2.43
C ILE A 35 -17.34 -31.74 2.07
N LEU A 36 -16.64 -32.65 1.37
CA LEU A 36 -15.22 -32.49 1.00
C LEU A 36 -14.93 -31.22 0.16
N PRO A 37 -15.71 -30.87 -0.90
CA PRO A 37 -15.45 -29.67 -1.68
C PRO A 37 -15.51 -28.38 -0.87
N LEU A 38 -16.46 -28.30 0.08
CA LEU A 38 -16.60 -27.14 0.96
C LEU A 38 -15.37 -26.98 1.89
N GLY A 39 -14.83 -28.10 2.36
CA GLY A 39 -13.61 -28.13 3.16
C GLY A 39 -12.39 -27.60 2.39
N ILE A 40 -12.20 -28.04 1.15
CA ILE A 40 -11.09 -27.57 0.30
C ILE A 40 -11.20 -26.07 0.05
N MET A 41 -12.40 -25.56 -0.30
CA MET A 41 -12.60 -24.12 -0.51
C MET A 41 -12.37 -23.31 0.77
N GLY A 42 -12.88 -23.79 1.90
CA GLY A 42 -12.66 -23.14 3.20
C GLY A 42 -11.20 -23.07 3.58
N ALA A 43 -10.44 -24.17 3.36
CA ALA A 43 -9.00 -24.21 3.63
C ALA A 43 -8.22 -23.20 2.76
N LEU A 44 -8.47 -23.20 1.45
CA LEU A 44 -7.82 -22.26 0.52
C LEU A 44 -8.12 -20.80 0.89
N LEU A 45 -9.39 -20.50 1.17
CA LEU A 45 -9.81 -19.16 1.55
C LEU A 45 -9.13 -18.72 2.85
N THR A 46 -9.08 -19.60 3.87
CA THR A 46 -8.44 -19.31 5.14
C THR A 46 -6.94 -19.07 4.99
N ILE A 47 -6.23 -19.90 4.24
CA ILE A 47 -4.79 -19.77 4.03
C ILE A 47 -4.48 -18.45 3.31
N ILE A 48 -5.15 -18.17 2.20
CA ILE A 48 -4.90 -16.97 1.39
C ILE A 48 -5.20 -15.70 2.20
N SER A 49 -6.37 -15.65 2.86
CA SER A 49 -6.77 -14.48 3.64
C SER A 49 -5.88 -14.25 4.85
N THR A 50 -5.42 -15.31 5.52
CA THR A 50 -4.47 -15.22 6.64
C THR A 50 -3.13 -14.64 6.20
N VAL A 51 -2.56 -15.13 5.09
CA VAL A 51 -1.30 -14.60 4.54
C VAL A 51 -1.43 -13.11 4.18
N LEU A 52 -2.56 -12.72 3.55
CA LEU A 52 -2.83 -11.33 3.22
C LEU A 52 -3.02 -10.46 4.46
N SER A 53 -3.68 -10.97 5.50
CA SER A 53 -3.84 -10.30 6.80
C SER A 53 -2.48 -10.04 7.46
N ILE A 54 -1.61 -11.04 7.52
CA ILE A 54 -0.27 -10.89 8.11
C ILE A 54 0.53 -9.85 7.35
N ARG A 55 0.55 -9.91 6.01
CA ARG A 55 1.24 -8.91 5.18
C ARG A 55 0.70 -7.52 5.39
N PHE A 56 -0.62 -7.39 5.50
CA PHE A 56 -1.26 -6.10 5.76
C PHE A 56 -0.91 -5.56 7.16
N LEU A 57 -0.96 -6.38 8.19
CA LEU A 57 -0.62 -5.99 9.56
C LEU A 57 0.85 -5.60 9.71
N SER A 58 1.74 -6.23 8.96
CA SER A 58 3.18 -5.92 8.96
C SER A 58 3.52 -4.57 8.32
N LEU A 59 2.60 -3.94 7.58
CA LEU A 59 2.82 -2.62 7.02
C LEU A 59 2.59 -1.54 8.09
N PRO A 60 3.48 -0.55 8.22
CA PRO A 60 3.29 0.57 9.14
C PRO A 60 2.06 1.39 8.77
N SER A 61 1.51 2.12 9.73
CA SER A 61 0.37 3.03 9.50
C SER A 61 0.76 4.19 8.60
N ASP A 62 2.00 4.65 8.74
CA ASP A 62 2.60 5.72 7.96
C ASP A 62 3.38 5.11 6.80
N ILE A 63 2.78 5.13 5.59
CA ILE A 63 3.37 4.49 4.41
C ILE A 63 4.46 5.35 3.78
N VAL A 64 4.25 6.67 3.72
CA VAL A 64 5.24 7.62 3.19
C VAL A 64 5.40 8.77 4.16
N VAL A 65 6.60 8.96 4.64
CA VAL A 65 6.96 10.03 5.57
C VAL A 65 8.02 10.92 4.94
N LEU A 66 7.78 12.22 4.96
CA LEU A 66 8.77 13.22 4.56
C LEU A 66 9.67 13.54 5.74
N SER A 67 10.97 13.41 5.56
CA SER A 67 12.00 13.87 6.49
C SER A 67 12.36 15.35 6.22
N GLU A 68 12.91 16.04 7.21
CA GLU A 68 13.41 17.43 7.07
C GLU A 68 14.48 17.56 6.00
N ASP A 69 15.25 16.51 5.78
CA ASP A 69 16.35 16.46 4.80
C ASP A 69 15.86 16.35 3.34
N GLY A 70 14.56 16.50 3.07
CA GLY A 70 14.00 16.35 1.72
C GLY A 70 14.04 14.90 1.21
N THR A 71 14.08 13.92 2.12
CA THR A 71 14.01 12.50 1.78
C THR A 71 12.64 11.91 2.14
N LEU A 72 12.14 11.01 1.29
CA LEU A 72 10.96 10.21 1.58
C LEU A 72 11.38 8.91 2.25
N ILE A 73 10.80 8.62 3.40
CA ILE A 73 10.96 7.35 4.11
C ILE A 73 9.78 6.46 3.71
N LEU A 74 10.09 5.33 3.06
CA LEU A 74 9.15 4.33 2.59
C LEU A 74 9.05 3.15 3.57
N PRO A 75 8.05 2.25 3.42
CA PRO A 75 7.97 1.03 4.21
C PRO A 75 9.28 0.23 4.12
N LYS A 76 9.63 -0.45 5.20
CA LYS A 76 10.90 -1.19 5.39
C LYS A 76 12.14 -0.30 5.56
N GLY A 77 11.97 0.99 5.85
CA GLY A 77 13.09 1.90 6.11
C GLY A 77 13.87 2.33 4.87
N VAL A 78 13.32 2.13 3.69
CA VAL A 78 13.92 2.62 2.44
C VAL A 78 13.79 4.14 2.39
N THR A 79 14.90 4.84 2.18
CA THR A 79 14.92 6.29 2.02
C THR A 79 15.17 6.66 0.56
N VAL A 80 14.39 7.60 0.03
CA VAL A 80 14.48 8.07 -1.35
C VAL A 80 14.53 9.59 -1.34
N SER A 81 15.59 10.17 -1.92
CA SER A 81 15.68 11.64 -2.09
C SER A 81 14.65 12.12 -3.11
N LEU A 82 13.97 13.23 -2.82
CA LEU A 82 13.03 13.86 -3.74
C LEU A 82 13.67 14.20 -5.09
N GLU A 83 14.93 14.60 -5.10
CA GLU A 83 15.68 14.95 -6.31
C GLU A 83 15.92 13.75 -7.22
N SER A 84 16.06 12.54 -6.66
CA SER A 84 16.31 11.31 -7.40
C SER A 84 15.07 10.75 -8.07
N ILE A 85 13.87 11.22 -7.72
CA ILE A 85 12.62 10.75 -8.26
C ILE A 85 12.45 11.32 -9.67
N SER A 86 12.32 10.42 -10.65
CA SER A 86 12.08 10.77 -12.06
C SER A 86 10.59 10.86 -12.39
N ASP A 87 9.80 9.93 -11.83
CA ASP A 87 8.36 9.85 -12.08
C ASP A 87 7.60 9.33 -10.85
N VAL A 88 6.37 9.79 -10.70
CA VAL A 88 5.43 9.35 -9.67
C VAL A 88 4.15 8.89 -10.34
N SER A 89 3.87 7.62 -10.27
CA SER A 89 2.64 7.05 -10.81
C SER A 89 1.78 6.43 -9.72
N TYR A 90 0.47 6.40 -9.95
CA TYR A 90 -0.46 5.77 -9.03
C TYR A 90 -1.39 4.81 -9.76
N ARG A 91 -1.86 3.80 -9.05
CA ARG A 91 -2.88 2.87 -9.55
C ARG A 91 -3.93 2.68 -8.47
N ARG A 92 -5.17 3.10 -8.78
CA ARG A 92 -6.32 2.88 -7.91
C ARG A 92 -6.68 1.40 -7.85
N ALA A 93 -7.08 0.94 -6.69
CA ALA A 93 -7.70 -0.37 -6.57
C ALA A 93 -9.06 -0.35 -7.27
N SER A 94 -9.36 -1.42 -8.01
CA SER A 94 -10.65 -1.56 -8.70
C SER A 94 -11.20 -2.96 -8.51
N ALA A 95 -12.52 -3.07 -8.37
CA ALA A 95 -13.24 -4.33 -8.37
C ALA A 95 -14.56 -4.17 -9.12
N LYS A 96 -14.83 -5.05 -10.08
CA LYS A 96 -16.07 -5.07 -10.88
C LYS A 96 -16.47 -3.70 -11.48
N GLY A 97 -15.47 -2.94 -11.97
CA GLY A 97 -15.70 -1.61 -12.56
C GLY A 97 -15.78 -0.45 -11.55
N ILE A 98 -15.81 -0.73 -10.25
CA ILE A 98 -15.78 0.30 -9.21
C ILE A 98 -14.33 0.65 -8.91
N GLN A 99 -13.98 1.93 -9.03
CA GLN A 99 -12.67 2.44 -8.64
C GLN A 99 -12.71 2.97 -7.21
N TYR A 100 -11.75 2.54 -6.41
CA TYR A 100 -11.60 3.00 -5.03
C TYR A 100 -10.61 4.17 -4.95
N ARG A 101 -10.72 4.99 -3.90
CA ARG A 101 -9.77 6.08 -3.64
C ARG A 101 -8.39 5.58 -3.19
N TRP A 102 -8.31 4.37 -2.64
CA TRP A 102 -7.06 3.77 -2.22
C TRP A 102 -6.43 2.93 -3.32
N GLY A 103 -5.13 2.70 -3.22
CA GLY A 103 -4.42 1.92 -4.22
C GLY A 103 -2.94 1.79 -3.94
N SER A 104 -2.14 1.85 -4.98
CA SER A 104 -0.69 1.83 -4.88
C SER A 104 -0.06 3.05 -5.56
N ILE A 105 1.06 3.50 -5.00
CA ILE A 105 1.92 4.53 -5.58
C ILE A 105 3.24 3.86 -5.97
N THR A 106 3.74 4.21 -7.14
CA THR A 106 5.06 3.79 -7.61
C THR A 106 5.92 5.02 -7.80
N LEU A 107 7.06 5.05 -7.11
CA LEU A 107 8.09 6.06 -7.24
C LEU A 107 9.20 5.50 -8.13
N SER A 108 9.40 6.07 -9.29
CA SER A 108 10.51 5.71 -10.19
C SER A 108 11.69 6.63 -9.93
N THR A 109 12.85 6.06 -9.72
CA THR A 109 14.11 6.78 -9.54
C THR A 109 15.11 6.33 -10.59
N TYR A 110 16.24 7.01 -10.69
CA TYR A 110 17.35 6.57 -11.58
C TYR A 110 17.92 5.20 -11.17
N TYR A 111 17.73 4.77 -9.93
CA TYR A 111 18.26 3.52 -9.37
C TYR A 111 17.24 2.37 -9.32
N GLY A 112 15.97 2.65 -9.60
CA GLY A 112 14.91 1.64 -9.56
C GLY A 112 13.53 2.19 -9.22
N SER A 113 12.55 1.32 -9.13
CA SER A 113 11.16 1.67 -8.80
C SER A 113 10.77 1.12 -7.44
N TYR A 114 10.12 1.93 -6.63
CA TYR A 114 9.62 1.58 -5.31
C TYR A 114 8.10 1.63 -5.31
N LYS A 115 7.46 0.51 -4.98
CA LYS A 115 5.99 0.41 -4.96
C LYS A 115 5.48 0.35 -3.53
N CYS A 116 4.61 1.30 -3.19
CA CYS A 116 3.89 1.35 -1.92
C CYS A 116 2.43 0.98 -2.16
N GLY A 117 1.95 -0.09 -1.54
CA GLY A 117 0.56 -0.54 -1.62
C GLY A 117 -0.30 -0.03 -0.45
N PHE A 118 -1.62 -0.19 -0.58
CA PHE A 118 -2.62 0.17 0.45
C PHE A 118 -2.61 1.65 0.88
N VAL A 119 -2.20 2.53 -0.01
CA VAL A 119 -2.18 3.98 0.21
C VAL A 119 -3.60 4.52 0.13
N SER A 120 -4.05 5.23 1.17
CA SER A 120 -5.30 5.98 1.15
C SER A 120 -5.15 7.17 0.21
N ASP A 121 -6.22 7.48 -0.54
CA ASP A 121 -6.27 8.62 -1.46
C ASP A 121 -5.02 8.72 -2.36
N CYS A 122 -4.65 7.58 -2.98
CA CYS A 122 -3.39 7.41 -3.68
C CYS A 122 -3.16 8.43 -4.81
N GLU A 123 -4.23 8.98 -5.42
CA GLU A 123 -4.09 10.03 -6.44
C GLU A 123 -3.65 11.36 -5.84
N ASP A 124 -4.28 11.78 -4.73
CA ASP A 124 -3.96 13.06 -4.09
C ASP A 124 -2.55 13.03 -3.51
N VAL A 125 -2.17 11.89 -2.90
CA VAL A 125 -0.81 11.67 -2.41
C VAL A 125 0.21 11.70 -3.56
N ALA A 126 -0.09 11.07 -4.71
CA ALA A 126 0.80 11.10 -5.86
C ALA A 126 0.98 12.53 -6.40
N LYS A 127 -0.09 13.32 -6.49
CA LYS A 127 -0.02 14.74 -6.88
C LYS A 127 0.84 15.55 -5.90
N GLN A 128 0.64 15.34 -4.60
CA GLN A 128 1.41 16.01 -3.56
C GLN A 128 2.91 15.69 -3.66
N ILE A 129 3.27 14.42 -3.83
CA ILE A 129 4.67 14.01 -4.00
C ILE A 129 5.25 14.61 -5.28
N THR A 130 4.49 14.60 -6.40
CA THR A 130 4.94 15.19 -7.66
C THR A 130 5.26 16.68 -7.51
N GLN A 131 4.41 17.43 -6.80
CA GLN A 131 4.64 18.84 -6.54
C GLN A 131 5.91 19.04 -5.70
N MET A 132 6.10 18.25 -4.64
CA MET A 132 7.31 18.32 -3.80
C MET A 132 8.59 18.00 -4.59
N VAL A 133 8.54 17.01 -5.49
CA VAL A 133 9.66 16.68 -6.39
C VAL A 133 9.98 17.84 -7.31
N PHE A 134 8.96 18.50 -7.86
CA PHE A 134 9.15 19.67 -8.72
C PHE A 134 9.81 20.84 -7.96
N GLU A 135 9.32 21.16 -6.76
CA GLU A 135 9.86 22.20 -5.89
C GLU A 135 11.32 21.90 -5.47
N ALA A 136 11.63 20.65 -5.12
CA ALA A 136 12.97 20.23 -4.77
C ALA A 136 13.95 20.39 -5.94
N LYS A 137 13.55 20.02 -7.15
CA LYS A 137 14.34 20.17 -8.37
C LYS A 137 14.55 21.64 -8.77
N GLN A 138 13.56 22.51 -8.52
CA GLN A 138 13.74 23.95 -8.75
C GLN A 138 14.77 24.55 -7.79
N LYS A 139 14.65 24.27 -6.47
CA LYS A 139 15.61 24.74 -5.47
C LYS A 139 17.04 24.29 -5.76
N ALA A 140 17.20 23.03 -6.20
CA ALA A 140 18.52 22.52 -6.60
C ALA A 140 19.13 23.28 -7.79
N LYS A 141 18.31 23.73 -8.75
CA LYS A 141 18.77 24.53 -9.90
C LYS A 141 19.12 25.97 -9.51
N GLU A 142 18.40 26.57 -8.57
CA GLU A 142 18.65 27.93 -8.08
C GLU A 142 19.89 28.00 -7.20
N GLY A 143 20.15 26.97 -6.39
CA GLY A 143 21.35 26.89 -5.55
C GLY A 143 22.66 26.57 -6.31
N SER A 144 22.56 26.21 -7.61
CA SER A 144 23.71 25.92 -8.49
C SER A 144 24.13 27.10 -9.37
N LYS A 145 23.54 28.29 -9.19
CA LYS A 145 23.98 29.55 -9.80
C LYS A 145 24.74 30.40 -8.81
#